data_95642dddbd1410305ec258319ce3582e
#
_entry.id   95642dddbd1410305ec258319ce3582e
#
_cell.length_a   1.000
_cell.length_b   1.000
_cell.length_c   1.000
_cell.angle_alpha   90.00
_cell.angle_beta   90.00
_cell.angle_gamma   90.00
#
_symmetry.space_group_name_H-M   'P 1'
#
loop_
_entity.id
_entity.type
_entity.pdbx_description
1 polymer ?
#
loop_
_entity_poly.entity_id
_entity_poly.type
_entity_poly.pdbx_seq_one_letter_code
_entity_poly.pdbx_strand_id
1 'polypeptide(L)'
;MRELMSEFKELRLHGMAGAWEELTANGGSRVEASRWLIEHLLQAEHTDRVMRSIGYQMHAARFPVHRDLAGFDFEQSKVDQKLIRQLADLSFAEEAQNVVFIGGTGTGKTHLATALGVSGITHHSKRVRFFSTVDLVNALEQEKAAGKAGRIALGLLRMDLVIL
;
A
#
# COMPACT_ATOMS: atom_id res chain seq x y z
N MET A 1 -19.05 -11.26 13.12
CA MET A 1 -19.58 -11.72 11.81
C MET A 1 -20.00 -10.46 11.08
N ARG A 2 -19.33 -10.11 9.97
CA ARG A 2 -19.71 -8.91 9.17
C ARG A 2 -21.07 -9.17 8.53
N GLU A 3 -21.92 -8.16 8.49
CA GLU A 3 -23.18 -8.27 7.73
C GLU A 3 -22.87 -8.31 6.23
N LEU A 4 -23.42 -9.29 5.51
CA LEU A 4 -23.28 -9.44 4.05
C LEU A 4 -23.58 -8.13 3.29
N MET A 5 -24.56 -7.37 3.76
CA MET A 5 -24.88 -6.05 3.19
C MET A 5 -23.73 -5.06 3.28
N SER A 6 -22.95 -5.09 4.36
CA SER A 6 -21.76 -4.25 4.52
C SER A 6 -20.67 -4.66 3.52
N GLU A 7 -20.45 -5.96 3.35
CA GLU A 7 -19.46 -6.49 2.40
C GLU A 7 -19.82 -6.17 0.94
N PHE A 8 -21.09 -6.30 0.55
CA PHE A 8 -21.54 -5.87 -0.79
C PHE A 8 -21.28 -4.39 -1.05
N LYS A 9 -21.55 -3.52 -0.06
CA LYS A 9 -21.31 -2.07 -0.17
C LYS A 9 -19.82 -1.75 -0.27
N GLU A 10 -18.99 -2.37 0.56
CA GLU A 10 -17.53 -2.20 0.56
C GLU A 10 -16.93 -2.59 -0.80
N LEU A 11 -17.41 -3.69 -1.38
CA LEU A 11 -17.00 -4.17 -2.70
C LEU A 11 -17.71 -3.44 -3.86
N ARG A 12 -18.59 -2.47 -3.57
CA ARG A 12 -19.40 -1.73 -4.54
C ARG A 12 -20.28 -2.63 -5.44
N LEU A 13 -20.75 -3.74 -4.90
CA LEU A 13 -21.61 -4.72 -5.58
C LEU A 13 -23.08 -4.36 -5.36
N HIS A 14 -23.49 -3.17 -5.79
CA HIS A 14 -24.82 -2.60 -5.53
C HIS A 14 -25.97 -3.48 -6.05
N GLY A 15 -25.81 -4.12 -7.22
CA GLY A 15 -26.80 -5.03 -7.75
C GLY A 15 -27.01 -6.28 -6.89
N MET A 16 -25.91 -6.86 -6.35
CA MET A 16 -25.99 -7.99 -5.43
C MET A 16 -26.61 -7.59 -4.09
N ALA A 17 -26.29 -6.40 -3.59
CA ALA A 17 -26.88 -5.87 -2.36
C ALA A 17 -28.41 -5.75 -2.48
N GLY A 18 -28.92 -5.15 -3.57
CA GLY A 18 -30.37 -5.03 -3.79
C GLY A 18 -31.06 -6.38 -3.92
N ALA A 19 -30.52 -7.28 -4.75
CA ALA A 19 -31.06 -8.62 -4.91
C ALA A 19 -31.08 -9.43 -3.60
N TRP A 20 -30.02 -9.31 -2.77
CA TRP A 20 -29.97 -9.96 -1.47
C TRP A 20 -31.04 -9.44 -0.50
N GLU A 21 -31.26 -8.12 -0.49
CA GLU A 21 -32.31 -7.49 0.33
C GLU A 21 -33.71 -7.98 -0.06
N GLU A 22 -34.00 -8.03 -1.36
CA GLU A 22 -35.28 -8.56 -1.88
C GLU A 22 -35.48 -10.05 -1.53
N LEU A 23 -34.46 -10.87 -1.70
CA LEU A 23 -34.52 -12.30 -1.40
C LEU A 23 -34.73 -12.57 0.10
N THR A 24 -34.06 -11.80 0.96
CA THR A 24 -34.18 -11.94 2.42
C THR A 24 -35.54 -11.44 2.94
N ALA A 25 -36.08 -10.37 2.34
CA ALA A 25 -37.42 -9.86 2.68
C ALA A 25 -38.52 -10.87 2.38
N ASN A 26 -38.36 -11.69 1.32
CA ASN A 26 -39.32 -12.73 0.93
C ASN A 26 -39.22 -14.04 1.74
N GLY A 27 -38.39 -14.10 2.77
CA GLY A 27 -38.42 -15.10 3.84
C GLY A 27 -38.01 -16.53 3.45
N GLY A 28 -37.06 -16.70 2.54
CA GLY A 28 -36.67 -18.03 2.08
C GLY A 28 -35.59 -18.70 2.93
N SER A 29 -35.90 -19.84 3.57
CA SER A 29 -34.92 -20.71 4.23
C SER A 29 -33.72 -21.11 3.32
N ARG A 30 -33.94 -21.11 2.01
CA ARG A 30 -32.91 -21.36 0.99
C ARG A 30 -31.88 -20.24 0.90
N VAL A 31 -32.27 -19.00 1.19
CA VAL A 31 -31.39 -17.82 1.17
C VAL A 31 -30.38 -17.93 2.32
N GLU A 32 -30.87 -18.30 3.51
CA GLU A 32 -30.01 -18.50 4.67
C GLU A 32 -28.99 -19.65 4.48
N ALA A 33 -29.43 -20.74 3.86
CA ALA A 33 -28.54 -21.84 3.49
C ALA A 33 -27.44 -21.45 2.48
N SER A 34 -27.73 -20.45 1.64
CA SER A 34 -26.77 -19.94 0.62
C SER A 34 -25.81 -18.89 1.18
N ARG A 35 -26.06 -18.36 2.36
CA ARG A 35 -25.30 -17.28 2.99
C ARG A 35 -23.81 -17.61 3.08
N TRP A 36 -23.47 -18.81 3.57
CA TRP A 36 -22.09 -19.27 3.66
C TRP A 36 -21.34 -19.21 2.31
N LEU A 37 -22.00 -19.66 1.23
CA LEU A 37 -21.41 -19.63 -0.11
C LEU A 37 -21.10 -18.20 -0.55
N ILE A 38 -22.03 -17.28 -0.34
CA ILE A 38 -21.86 -15.87 -0.71
C ILE A 38 -20.75 -15.22 0.11
N GLU A 39 -20.73 -15.44 1.43
CA GLU A 39 -19.66 -14.95 2.31
C GLU A 39 -18.28 -15.43 1.84
N HIS A 40 -18.18 -16.70 1.47
CA HIS A 40 -16.93 -17.26 0.97
C HIS A 40 -16.48 -16.65 -0.37
N LEU A 41 -17.42 -16.46 -1.30
CA LEU A 41 -17.13 -15.83 -2.60
C LEU A 41 -16.73 -14.35 -2.43
N LEU A 42 -17.40 -13.61 -1.55
CA LEU A 42 -17.04 -12.21 -1.27
C LEU A 42 -15.67 -12.10 -0.61
N GLN A 43 -15.34 -12.99 0.31
CA GLN A 43 -14.03 -13.03 0.94
C GLN A 43 -12.92 -13.32 -0.09
N ALA A 44 -13.17 -14.24 -1.01
CA ALA A 44 -12.24 -14.54 -2.10
C ALA A 44 -12.03 -13.33 -3.02
N GLU A 45 -13.10 -12.64 -3.41
CA GLU A 45 -13.04 -11.43 -4.24
C GLU A 45 -12.33 -10.29 -3.48
N HIS A 46 -12.59 -10.11 -2.17
CA HIS A 46 -11.91 -9.11 -1.37
C HIS A 46 -10.39 -9.37 -1.34
N THR A 47 -10.00 -10.61 -1.07
CA THR A 47 -8.60 -11.03 -1.06
C THR A 47 -7.92 -10.76 -2.40
N ASP A 48 -8.56 -11.15 -3.51
CA ASP A 48 -8.02 -10.94 -4.84
C ASP A 48 -7.86 -9.45 -5.19
N ARG A 49 -8.82 -8.60 -4.81
CA ARG A 49 -8.71 -7.14 -4.99
C ARG A 49 -7.55 -6.54 -4.19
N VAL A 50 -7.38 -6.96 -2.95
CA VAL A 50 -6.24 -6.53 -2.12
C VAL A 50 -4.92 -6.93 -2.77
N MET A 51 -4.79 -8.18 -3.21
CA MET A 51 -3.57 -8.68 -3.86
C MET A 51 -3.28 -7.94 -5.17
N ARG A 52 -4.29 -7.69 -6.00
CA ARG A 52 -4.15 -6.88 -7.23
C ARG A 52 -3.72 -5.44 -6.92
N SER A 53 -4.30 -4.84 -5.87
CA SER A 53 -3.95 -3.49 -5.43
C SER A 53 -2.50 -3.42 -4.96
N ILE A 54 -2.05 -4.37 -4.13
CA ILE A 54 -0.66 -4.49 -3.69
C ILE A 54 0.27 -4.64 -4.89
N GLY A 55 -0.03 -5.55 -5.81
CA GLY A 55 0.77 -5.76 -7.03
C GLY A 55 0.91 -4.48 -7.87
N TYR A 56 -0.19 -3.76 -8.07
CA TYR A 56 -0.18 -2.47 -8.76
C TYR A 56 0.67 -1.42 -8.03
N GLN A 57 0.50 -1.27 -6.71
CA GLN A 57 1.25 -0.31 -5.91
C GLN A 57 2.75 -0.63 -5.87
N MET A 58 3.11 -1.91 -5.76
CA MET A 58 4.50 -2.36 -5.81
C MET A 58 5.18 -1.99 -7.13
N HIS A 59 4.49 -2.21 -8.25
CA HIS A 59 4.99 -1.81 -9.56
C HIS A 59 5.08 -0.28 -9.69
N ALA A 60 4.06 0.44 -9.21
CA ALA A 60 4.02 1.90 -9.25
C ALA A 60 5.08 2.55 -8.37
N ALA A 61 5.48 1.92 -7.28
CA ALA A 61 6.49 2.44 -6.34
C ALA A 61 7.89 2.57 -6.97
N ARG A 62 8.21 1.77 -7.99
CA ARG A 62 9.51 1.78 -8.70
C ARG A 62 10.71 1.58 -7.77
N PHE A 63 10.62 0.63 -6.86
CA PHE A 63 11.78 0.26 -6.05
C PHE A 63 12.92 -0.25 -6.94
N PRO A 64 14.19 0.10 -6.64
CA PRO A 64 15.33 -0.37 -7.43
C PRO A 64 15.52 -1.88 -7.33
N VAL A 65 15.23 -2.45 -6.16
CA VAL A 65 15.21 -3.90 -5.88
C VAL A 65 14.15 -4.13 -4.81
N HIS A 66 13.39 -5.22 -4.93
CA HIS A 66 12.49 -5.61 -3.85
C HIS A 66 13.30 -6.00 -2.60
N ARG A 67 13.00 -5.36 -1.47
CA ARG A 67 13.62 -5.61 -0.17
C ARG A 67 12.53 -5.54 0.91
N ASP A 68 12.55 -6.47 1.83
CA ASP A 68 11.68 -6.49 3.00
C ASP A 68 12.53 -6.51 4.30
N LEU A 69 11.86 -6.33 5.44
CA LEU A 69 12.53 -6.35 6.74
C LEU A 69 12.96 -7.76 7.14
N ALA A 70 12.32 -8.81 6.61
CA ALA A 70 12.67 -10.18 6.90
C ALA A 70 14.03 -10.56 6.29
N GLY A 71 14.37 -9.95 5.15
CA GLY A 71 15.65 -10.14 4.48
C GLY A 71 16.78 -9.23 4.98
N PHE A 72 16.54 -8.41 6.03
CA PHE A 72 17.58 -7.54 6.58
C PHE A 72 18.29 -8.21 7.75
N ASP A 73 19.63 -8.29 7.67
CA ASP A 73 20.46 -8.87 8.72
C ASP A 73 20.75 -7.83 9.82
N PHE A 74 19.95 -7.89 10.88
CA PHE A 74 20.09 -7.01 12.02
C PHE A 74 21.31 -7.35 12.89
N GLU A 75 21.82 -8.59 12.87
CA GLU A 75 22.96 -9.00 13.67
C GLU A 75 24.27 -8.40 13.15
N GLN A 76 24.36 -8.23 11.82
CA GLN A 76 25.50 -7.58 11.18
C GLN A 76 25.37 -6.05 11.10
N SER A 77 24.26 -5.50 11.57
CA SER A 77 23.97 -4.07 11.51
C SER A 77 24.04 -3.43 12.91
N LYS A 78 24.49 -2.16 12.96
CA LYS A 78 24.42 -1.34 14.19
C LYS A 78 23.08 -0.64 14.38
N VAL A 79 22.11 -0.93 13.50
CA VAL A 79 20.79 -0.29 13.52
C VAL A 79 19.94 -0.88 14.65
N ASP A 80 19.24 -0.03 15.38
CA ASP A 80 18.28 -0.47 16.39
C ASP A 80 17.04 -1.12 15.69
N GLN A 81 16.96 -2.44 15.82
CA GLN A 81 15.89 -3.25 15.27
C GLN A 81 14.51 -2.82 15.78
N LYS A 82 14.42 -2.42 17.05
CA LYS A 82 13.17 -1.99 17.67
C LYS A 82 12.67 -0.70 17.02
N LEU A 83 13.58 0.25 16.81
CA LEU A 83 13.27 1.50 16.13
C LEU A 83 12.80 1.24 14.69
N ILE A 84 13.50 0.38 13.93
CA ILE A 84 13.08 0.06 12.56
C ILE A 84 11.71 -0.59 12.51
N ARG A 85 11.39 -1.47 13.46
CA ARG A 85 10.05 -2.08 13.55
C ARG A 85 8.97 -1.04 13.87
N GLN A 86 9.25 -0.07 14.74
CA GLN A 86 8.35 1.06 15.00
C GLN A 86 8.14 1.92 13.75
N LEU A 87 9.20 2.21 13.00
CA LEU A 87 9.10 2.94 11.75
C LEU A 87 8.28 2.17 10.69
N ALA A 88 8.26 0.84 10.75
CA ALA A 88 7.46 0.03 9.82
C ALA A 88 5.94 0.14 10.03
N ASP A 89 5.49 0.64 11.18
CA ASP A 89 4.10 0.98 11.44
C ASP A 89 3.65 2.27 10.75
N LEU A 90 4.61 3.04 10.18
CA LEU A 90 4.41 4.27 9.41
C LEU A 90 3.67 5.40 10.15
N SER A 91 3.58 5.37 11.47
CA SER A 91 2.99 6.46 12.27
C SER A 91 3.66 7.81 12.01
N PHE A 92 4.98 7.80 11.77
CA PHE A 92 5.73 9.01 11.40
C PHE A 92 5.19 9.70 10.14
N ALA A 93 4.70 8.93 9.16
CA ALA A 93 4.14 9.48 7.93
C ALA A 93 2.77 10.13 8.18
N GLU A 94 1.98 9.60 9.11
CA GLU A 94 0.69 10.18 9.52
C GLU A 94 0.88 11.48 10.31
N GLU A 95 1.96 11.58 11.06
CA GLU A 95 2.38 12.79 11.79
C GLU A 95 3.17 13.79 10.93
N ALA A 96 3.27 13.54 9.61
CA ALA A 96 4.05 14.35 8.67
C ALA A 96 5.53 14.52 9.06
N GLN A 97 6.12 13.52 9.71
CA GLN A 97 7.53 13.49 10.08
C GLN A 97 8.37 12.89 8.95
N ASN A 98 9.67 13.22 8.95
CA ASN A 98 10.63 12.68 8.00
C ASN A 98 11.62 11.75 8.71
N VAL A 99 12.02 10.68 8.02
CA VAL A 99 13.06 9.75 8.46
C VAL A 99 14.30 9.93 7.59
N VAL A 100 15.46 10.10 8.20
CA VAL A 100 16.73 10.26 7.51
C VAL A 100 17.70 9.14 7.94
N PHE A 101 18.16 8.33 6.97
CA PHE A 101 19.16 7.31 7.20
C PHE A 101 20.55 7.85 6.92
N ILE A 102 21.42 7.91 7.95
CA ILE A 102 22.80 8.40 7.86
C ILE A 102 23.76 7.24 8.07
N GLY A 103 24.77 7.13 7.22
CA GLY A 103 25.80 6.09 7.33
C GLY A 103 26.64 5.93 6.06
N GLY A 104 27.68 5.14 6.14
CA GLY A 104 28.59 4.83 5.02
C GLY A 104 27.95 4.02 3.89
N THR A 105 28.67 3.77 2.83
CA THR A 105 28.24 2.90 1.73
C THR A 105 28.11 1.47 2.23
N GLY A 106 27.11 0.73 1.74
CA GLY A 106 26.89 -0.68 2.08
C GLY A 106 26.25 -0.94 3.46
N THR A 107 25.90 0.08 4.24
CA THR A 107 25.32 -0.07 5.59
C THR A 107 23.82 -0.41 5.61
N GLY A 108 23.20 -0.68 4.45
CA GLY A 108 21.81 -1.10 4.38
C GLY A 108 20.76 0.02 4.34
N LYS A 109 21.14 1.30 4.20
CA LYS A 109 20.21 2.44 4.17
C LYS A 109 19.09 2.27 3.12
N THR A 110 19.47 2.00 1.88
CA THR A 110 18.51 1.79 0.79
C THR A 110 17.65 0.54 1.01
N HIS A 111 18.23 -0.52 1.60
CA HIS A 111 17.48 -1.72 1.97
C HIS A 111 16.38 -1.35 2.97
N LEU A 112 16.73 -0.68 4.07
CA LEU A 112 15.76 -0.29 5.10
C LEU A 112 14.71 0.68 4.56
N ALA A 113 15.11 1.70 3.80
CA ALA A 113 14.15 2.64 3.20
C ALA A 113 13.17 1.92 2.26
N THR A 114 13.67 1.00 1.42
CA THR A 114 12.81 0.18 0.54
C THR A 114 11.90 -0.74 1.36
N ALA A 115 12.44 -1.38 2.40
CA ALA A 115 11.66 -2.29 3.24
C ALA A 115 10.52 -1.58 4.00
N LEU A 116 10.74 -0.34 4.47
CA LEU A 116 9.66 0.49 5.02
C LEU A 116 8.60 0.82 3.96
N GLY A 117 9.03 1.14 2.74
CA GLY A 117 8.10 1.37 1.62
C GLY A 117 7.29 0.13 1.26
N VAL A 118 7.92 -1.04 1.21
CA VAL A 118 7.25 -2.34 1.00
C VAL A 118 6.24 -2.60 2.11
N SER A 119 6.62 -2.42 3.39
CA SER A 119 5.70 -2.54 4.53
C SER A 119 4.50 -1.61 4.38
N GLY A 120 4.73 -0.37 3.95
CA GLY A 120 3.68 0.61 3.70
C GLY A 120 2.64 0.15 2.69
N ILE A 121 3.08 -0.48 1.62
CA ILE A 121 2.17 -1.01 0.59
C ILE A 121 1.45 -2.27 1.10
N THR A 122 2.19 -3.23 1.66
CA THR A 122 1.65 -4.56 1.97
C THR A 122 0.76 -4.60 3.21
N HIS A 123 1.10 -3.83 4.24
CA HIS A 123 0.40 -3.86 5.53
C HIS A 123 -0.48 -2.65 5.79
N HIS A 124 -0.17 -1.50 5.16
CA HIS A 124 -0.85 -0.24 5.44
C HIS A 124 -1.58 0.35 4.22
N SER A 125 -1.56 -0.34 3.07
CA SER A 125 -2.22 0.11 1.82
C SER A 125 -1.82 1.52 1.39
N LYS A 126 -0.60 1.97 1.75
CA LYS A 126 -0.09 3.32 1.44
C LYS A 126 0.41 3.39 0.00
N ARG A 127 0.28 4.57 -0.60
CA ARG A 127 0.85 4.87 -1.92
C ARG A 127 2.29 5.34 -1.73
N VAL A 128 3.22 4.51 -2.18
CA VAL A 128 4.65 4.75 -2.00
C VAL A 128 5.31 5.02 -3.35
N ARG A 129 6.29 5.90 -3.37
CA ARG A 129 7.12 6.17 -4.54
C ARG A 129 8.58 6.30 -4.16
N PHE A 130 9.42 5.53 -4.83
CA PHE A 130 10.87 5.64 -4.76
C PHE A 130 11.39 6.46 -5.94
N PHE A 131 12.32 7.35 -5.67
CA PHE A 131 13.07 8.09 -6.69
C PHE A 131 14.57 7.97 -6.42
N SER A 132 15.35 7.79 -7.47
CA SER A 132 16.76 8.21 -7.44
C SER A 132 16.79 9.74 -7.44
N THR A 133 17.55 10.34 -6.54
CA THR A 133 17.64 11.80 -6.44
C THR A 133 18.08 12.42 -7.78
N VAL A 134 19.04 11.78 -8.47
CA VAL A 134 19.52 12.24 -9.78
C VAL A 134 18.40 12.19 -10.82
N ASP A 135 17.66 11.07 -10.89
CA ASP A 135 16.58 10.92 -11.86
C ASP A 135 15.44 11.91 -11.59
N LEU A 136 15.15 12.19 -10.32
CA LEU A 136 14.13 13.17 -9.95
C LEU A 136 14.54 14.59 -10.38
N VAL A 137 15.79 14.99 -10.14
CA VAL A 137 16.32 16.29 -10.56
C VAL A 137 16.24 16.42 -12.07
N ASN A 138 16.76 15.45 -12.81
CA ASN A 138 16.72 15.44 -14.27
C ASN A 138 15.27 15.53 -14.81
N ALA A 139 14.34 14.82 -14.20
CA ALA A 139 12.93 14.86 -14.58
C ALA A 139 12.30 16.23 -14.33
N LEU A 140 12.62 16.88 -13.20
CA LEU A 140 12.15 18.22 -12.87
C LEU A 140 12.72 19.28 -13.86
N GLU A 141 13.98 19.17 -14.24
CA GLU A 141 14.61 20.05 -15.24
C GLU A 141 13.95 19.90 -16.62
N GLN A 142 13.72 18.66 -17.06
CA GLN A 142 13.02 18.38 -18.32
C GLN A 142 11.59 18.92 -18.30
N GLU A 143 10.87 18.76 -17.19
CA GLU A 143 9.51 19.29 -17.02
C GLU A 143 9.50 20.82 -17.13
N LYS A 144 10.47 21.49 -16.49
CA LYS A 144 10.64 22.94 -16.56
C LYS A 144 10.94 23.39 -18.00
N ALA A 145 11.87 22.72 -18.69
CA ALA A 145 12.22 23.01 -20.07
C ALA A 145 11.04 22.82 -21.04
N ALA A 146 10.17 21.86 -20.77
CA ALA A 146 8.97 21.59 -21.57
C ALA A 146 7.78 22.54 -21.24
N GLY A 147 7.95 23.52 -20.35
CA GLY A 147 6.88 24.44 -19.93
C GLY A 147 5.76 23.78 -19.13
N LYS A 148 5.99 22.60 -18.54
CA LYS A 148 5.00 21.81 -17.78
C LYS A 148 5.32 21.75 -16.28
N ALA A 149 6.02 22.75 -15.77
CA ALA A 149 6.47 22.78 -14.38
C ALA A 149 5.32 22.55 -13.38
N GLY A 150 5.59 21.72 -12.37
CA GLY A 150 4.63 21.42 -11.29
C GLY A 150 3.89 20.09 -11.41
N ARG A 151 3.95 19.39 -12.55
CA ARG A 151 3.25 18.11 -12.74
C ARG A 151 3.82 17.00 -11.84
N ILE A 152 5.15 16.93 -11.74
CA ILE A 152 5.84 15.98 -10.87
C ILE A 152 5.50 16.29 -9.41
N ALA A 153 5.59 17.57 -9.01
CA ALA A 153 5.23 18.01 -7.65
C ALA A 153 3.78 17.63 -7.29
N LEU A 154 2.83 17.88 -8.19
CA LEU A 154 1.44 17.45 -8.00
C LEU A 154 1.29 15.92 -7.90
N GLY A 155 2.14 15.18 -8.58
CA GLY A 155 2.21 13.72 -8.46
C GLY A 155 2.69 13.28 -7.07
N LEU A 156 3.70 13.97 -6.52
CA LEU A 156 4.23 13.69 -5.17
C LEU A 156 3.21 13.95 -4.07
N LEU A 157 2.39 14.99 -4.20
CA LEU A 157 1.31 15.30 -3.24
C LEU A 157 0.25 14.18 -3.10
N ARG A 158 0.19 13.26 -4.05
CA ARG A 158 -0.73 12.11 -4.01
C ARG A 158 -0.12 10.89 -3.34
N MET A 159 1.15 10.93 -2.98
CA MET A 159 1.85 9.84 -2.32
C MET A 159 1.75 10.00 -0.81
N ASP A 160 1.58 8.88 -0.12
CA ASP A 160 1.58 8.84 1.34
C ASP A 160 3.01 8.73 1.88
N LEU A 161 3.93 8.18 1.08
CA LEU A 161 5.37 8.07 1.40
C LEU A 161 6.21 8.26 0.13
N VAL A 162 7.20 9.14 0.21
CA VAL A 162 8.21 9.34 -0.83
C VAL A 162 9.57 8.97 -0.28
N ILE A 163 10.32 8.16 -1.04
CA ILE A 163 11.69 7.73 -0.71
C ILE A 163 12.63 8.33 -1.75
N LEU A 164 13.69 8.98 -1.27
CA LEU A 164 14.74 9.63 -2.08
C LEU A 164 16.10 9.01 -1.80
#